data_42135fce8571090ccbe4384425b179ea
#
_entry.id   42135fce8571090ccbe4384425b179ea
#
_cell.length_a   1.000
_cell.length_b   1.000
_cell.length_c   1.000
_cell.angle_alpha   90.00
_cell.angle_beta   90.00
_cell.angle_gamma   90.00
#
_symmetry.space_group_name_H-M   'P 1'
#
loop_
_entity.id
_entity.type
_entity.pdbx_description
1 polymer ?
#
loop_
_entity_poly.entity_id
_entity_poly.type
_entity_poly.pdbx_seq_one_letter_code
_entity_poly.pdbx_strand_id
1 'polypeptide(L)'
;MQTHIVPVGFDYDRLIAPLIRDQQDVDRVILLEGAVGSESNVEYSRNLSGKLEKDFQNLLGADTERVVVDDVYDYDAAFEQAYDLINAELDAAEDSEVWVNVSAMPRPVSFAFATAAHSIMVERQEDRDRIHTYYTAPEKYLETDLAEEVRAAKELLGELLRGTDIEDVDDERIRERYESAADILDEFDERGTTIGAKRIGDSHIVELPIASFQNVKPFEEVILFELGEYGEFDSVSELAETLARDMNEEYTDSFRSKVIYNVDRLGPGGKGYIEQEEHGKSYRTRLSRIGQLWVRAHAEDEPLDESA
;
A
#
# COMPACT_ATOMS: atom_id res chain seq x y z
N MET A 1 -7.61 -5.08 18.38
CA MET A 1 -8.20 -3.78 17.93
C MET A 1 -7.48 -3.30 16.68
N GLN A 2 -8.21 -3.03 15.57
CA GLN A 2 -7.60 -2.54 14.33
C GLN A 2 -7.81 -1.04 14.17
N THR A 3 -6.71 -0.28 14.23
CA THR A 3 -6.70 1.17 14.04
C THR A 3 -6.18 1.52 12.65
N HIS A 4 -6.97 2.26 11.87
CA HIS A 4 -6.56 2.78 10.59
C HIS A 4 -6.18 4.26 10.68
N ILE A 5 -4.96 4.60 10.28
CA ILE A 5 -4.50 5.99 10.13
C ILE A 5 -4.74 6.39 8.67
N VAL A 6 -5.71 7.26 8.45
CA VAL A 6 -6.23 7.58 7.11
C VAL A 6 -6.05 9.07 6.80
N PRO A 7 -5.24 9.41 5.79
CA PRO A 7 -5.09 10.79 5.38
C PRO A 7 -6.34 11.29 4.64
N VAL A 8 -6.79 12.47 4.99
CA VAL A 8 -7.90 13.13 4.30
C VAL A 8 -7.37 13.84 3.05
N GLY A 9 -7.48 13.16 1.91
CA GLY A 9 -7.21 13.74 0.59
C GLY A 9 -8.47 14.34 -0.04
N PHE A 10 -8.46 14.55 -1.37
CA PHE A 10 -9.59 15.12 -2.10
C PHE A 10 -10.56 14.07 -2.67
N ASP A 11 -10.24 12.79 -2.55
CA ASP A 11 -11.03 11.68 -3.10
C ASP A 11 -11.68 10.87 -1.97
N TYR A 12 -12.95 11.16 -1.70
CA TYR A 12 -13.75 10.50 -0.68
C TYR A 12 -13.87 8.98 -0.91
N ASP A 13 -14.18 8.59 -2.13
CA ASP A 13 -14.44 7.18 -2.44
C ASP A 13 -13.18 6.31 -2.25
N ARG A 14 -12.01 6.90 -2.46
CA ARG A 14 -10.73 6.24 -2.23
C ARG A 14 -10.43 5.96 -0.76
N LEU A 15 -11.01 6.71 0.14
CA LEU A 15 -10.71 6.60 1.58
C LEU A 15 -11.61 5.58 2.30
N ILE A 16 -12.87 5.49 1.94
CA ILE A 16 -13.85 4.66 2.65
C ILE A 16 -14.34 3.46 1.83
N ALA A 17 -14.61 3.64 0.53
CA ALA A 17 -15.23 2.60 -0.28
C ALA A 17 -14.41 1.30 -0.34
N PRO A 18 -13.06 1.30 -0.45
CA PRO A 18 -12.27 0.08 -0.45
C PRO A 18 -12.34 -0.68 0.87
N LEU A 19 -12.34 0.01 2.01
CA LEU A 19 -12.44 -0.61 3.33
C LEU A 19 -13.78 -1.33 3.49
N ILE A 20 -14.87 -0.71 3.03
CA ILE A 20 -16.21 -1.33 3.05
C ILE A 20 -16.28 -2.51 2.06
N ARG A 21 -15.79 -2.33 0.84
CA ARG A 21 -15.86 -3.33 -0.23
C ARG A 21 -15.05 -4.57 0.08
N ASP A 22 -13.84 -4.36 0.59
CA ASP A 22 -12.90 -5.43 0.89
C ASP A 22 -13.15 -6.01 2.31
N GLN A 23 -14.22 -5.55 2.99
CA GLN A 23 -14.66 -6.02 4.31
C GLN A 23 -13.54 -6.02 5.34
N GLN A 24 -12.73 -4.94 5.33
CA GLN A 24 -11.68 -4.78 6.31
C GLN A 24 -12.29 -4.56 7.71
N ASP A 25 -11.68 -5.20 8.69
CA ASP A 25 -12.02 -4.93 10.07
C ASP A 25 -11.48 -3.55 10.45
N VAL A 26 -12.33 -2.69 11.01
CA VAL A 26 -11.98 -1.32 11.38
C VAL A 26 -12.65 -0.98 12.71
N ASP A 27 -11.88 -1.02 13.79
CA ASP A 27 -12.39 -0.65 15.12
C ASP A 27 -12.25 0.86 15.38
N ARG A 28 -11.16 1.45 14.89
CA ARG A 28 -10.83 2.86 15.09
C ARG A 28 -10.21 3.48 13.84
N VAL A 29 -10.52 4.74 13.58
CA VAL A 29 -9.95 5.52 12.47
C VAL A 29 -9.39 6.84 12.99
N ILE A 30 -8.11 7.10 12.69
CA ILE A 30 -7.48 8.40 12.90
C ILE A 30 -7.43 9.12 11.55
N LEU A 31 -8.23 10.17 11.42
CA LEU A 31 -8.30 11.00 10.22
C LEU A 31 -7.23 12.10 10.28
N LEU A 32 -6.26 12.05 9.36
CA LEU A 32 -5.21 13.07 9.27
C LEU A 32 -5.67 14.21 8.37
N GLU A 33 -5.89 15.37 8.96
CA GLU A 33 -6.40 16.57 8.29
C GLU A 33 -5.25 17.55 8.00
N GLY A 34 -5.03 17.87 6.74
CA GLY A 34 -4.01 18.87 6.35
C GLY A 34 -4.47 20.30 6.62
N ALA A 35 -3.62 21.10 7.28
CA ALA A 35 -3.90 22.50 7.58
C ALA A 35 -3.30 23.49 6.58
N VAL A 36 -2.58 23.01 5.55
CA VAL A 36 -1.84 23.85 4.59
C VAL A 36 -2.51 23.86 3.22
N GLY A 37 -2.54 25.01 2.59
CA GLY A 37 -3.08 25.22 1.26
C GLY A 37 -3.87 26.52 1.13
N SER A 38 -4.65 26.66 0.06
CA SER A 38 -5.61 27.78 -0.05
C SER A 38 -6.73 27.62 0.99
N GLU A 39 -7.31 28.73 1.40
CA GLU A 39 -8.42 28.75 2.35
C GLU A 39 -9.55 27.78 1.93
N SER A 40 -9.84 27.70 0.62
CA SER A 40 -10.81 26.76 0.05
C SER A 40 -10.38 25.29 0.19
N ASN A 41 -9.10 24.97 0.08
CA ASN A 41 -8.60 23.60 0.25
C ASN A 41 -8.68 23.15 1.70
N VAL A 42 -8.32 24.04 2.64
CA VAL A 42 -8.41 23.76 4.09
C VAL A 42 -9.87 23.55 4.50
N GLU A 43 -10.78 24.41 4.02
CA GLU A 43 -12.22 24.27 4.27
C GLU A 43 -12.78 22.97 3.67
N TYR A 44 -12.39 22.63 2.44
CA TYR A 44 -12.79 21.37 1.80
C TYR A 44 -12.29 20.15 2.60
N SER A 45 -11.02 20.13 2.99
CA SER A 45 -10.44 19.05 3.80
C SER A 45 -11.19 18.88 5.13
N ARG A 46 -11.51 19.98 5.81
CA ARG A 46 -12.28 19.97 7.06
C ARG A 46 -13.70 19.43 6.87
N ASN A 47 -14.38 19.85 5.81
CA ASN A 47 -15.74 19.39 5.48
C ASN A 47 -15.73 17.90 5.13
N LEU A 48 -14.73 17.45 4.37
CA LEU A 48 -14.55 16.05 4.00
C LEU A 48 -14.24 15.20 5.22
N SER A 49 -13.36 15.65 6.13
CA SER A 49 -13.07 14.98 7.40
C SER A 49 -14.34 14.77 8.21
N GLY A 50 -15.18 15.82 8.33
CA GLY A 50 -16.45 15.72 9.07
C GLY A 50 -17.49 14.80 8.42
N LYS A 51 -17.42 14.61 7.10
CA LYS A 51 -18.25 13.63 6.39
C LYS A 51 -17.72 12.21 6.62
N LEU A 52 -16.42 12.01 6.43
CA LEU A 52 -15.75 10.71 6.64
C LEU A 52 -15.95 10.21 8.08
N GLU A 53 -15.77 11.07 9.08
CA GLU A 53 -16.00 10.75 10.48
C GLU A 53 -17.40 10.14 10.70
N LYS A 54 -18.45 10.79 10.17
CA LYS A 54 -19.83 10.28 10.27
C LYS A 54 -20.03 8.97 9.53
N ASP A 55 -19.41 8.83 8.36
CA ASP A 55 -19.60 7.65 7.53
C ASP A 55 -18.82 6.45 8.10
N PHE A 56 -17.63 6.64 8.64
CA PHE A 56 -16.92 5.59 9.38
C PHE A 56 -17.70 5.12 10.61
N GLN A 57 -18.27 6.05 11.38
CA GLN A 57 -19.12 5.71 12.53
C GLN A 57 -20.39 4.97 12.11
N ASN A 58 -21.09 5.44 11.08
CA ASN A 58 -22.40 4.91 10.67
C ASN A 58 -22.31 3.62 9.87
N LEU A 59 -21.30 3.46 9.01
CA LEU A 59 -21.19 2.35 8.07
C LEU A 59 -20.31 1.21 8.60
N LEU A 60 -19.28 1.53 9.37
CA LEU A 60 -18.33 0.56 9.93
C LEU A 60 -18.42 0.42 11.46
N GLY A 61 -19.11 1.36 12.14
CA GLY A 61 -19.19 1.37 13.60
C GLY A 61 -17.85 1.74 14.27
N ALA A 62 -16.90 2.27 13.52
CA ALA A 62 -15.56 2.60 13.99
C ALA A 62 -15.56 3.83 14.91
N ASP A 63 -14.76 3.81 15.97
CA ASP A 63 -14.40 5.02 16.71
C ASP A 63 -13.54 5.94 15.85
N THR A 64 -13.74 7.25 15.93
CA THR A 64 -13.04 8.19 15.04
C THR A 64 -12.40 9.32 15.80
N GLU A 65 -11.16 9.65 15.43
CA GLU A 65 -10.41 10.82 15.91
C GLU A 65 -9.88 11.62 14.74
N ARG A 66 -9.81 12.95 14.89
CA ARG A 66 -9.26 13.86 13.89
C ARG A 66 -7.96 14.46 14.41
N VAL A 67 -6.89 14.28 13.64
CA VAL A 67 -5.55 14.79 13.96
C VAL A 67 -5.11 15.73 12.84
N VAL A 68 -4.64 16.91 13.21
CA VAL A 68 -4.17 17.92 12.24
C VAL A 68 -2.69 17.67 11.94
N VAL A 69 -2.36 17.69 10.65
CA VAL A 69 -0.98 17.76 10.14
C VAL A 69 -0.69 19.23 9.80
N ASP A 70 0.10 19.89 10.63
CA ASP A 70 0.31 21.34 10.56
C ASP A 70 0.99 21.77 9.25
N ASP A 71 2.03 21.06 8.82
CA ASP A 71 2.69 21.30 7.53
C ASP A 71 2.85 19.98 6.75
N VAL A 72 2.05 19.85 5.69
CA VAL A 72 2.06 18.66 4.82
C VAL A 72 3.31 18.56 3.92
N TYR A 73 4.21 19.52 3.95
CA TYR A 73 5.48 19.52 3.23
C TYR A 73 6.70 19.36 4.16
N ASP A 74 6.50 19.45 5.48
CA ASP A 74 7.54 19.20 6.48
C ASP A 74 7.63 17.69 6.77
N TYR A 75 8.65 17.07 6.17
CA TYR A 75 8.90 15.64 6.35
C TYR A 75 9.25 15.29 7.81
N ASP A 76 10.08 16.11 8.46
CA ASP A 76 10.60 15.82 9.81
C ASP A 76 9.47 15.86 10.83
N ALA A 77 8.65 16.92 10.81
CA ALA A 77 7.48 17.03 11.67
C ALA A 77 6.44 15.91 11.41
N ALA A 78 6.20 15.57 10.14
CA ALA A 78 5.30 14.49 9.78
C ALA A 78 5.84 13.12 10.23
N PHE A 79 7.16 12.90 10.20
CA PHE A 79 7.78 11.67 10.71
C PHE A 79 7.62 11.55 12.22
N GLU A 80 7.93 12.60 12.99
CA GLU A 80 7.75 12.60 14.44
C GLU A 80 6.29 12.33 14.83
N GLN A 81 5.34 13.01 14.18
CA GLN A 81 3.92 12.80 14.41
C GLN A 81 3.47 11.37 14.09
N ALA A 82 3.92 10.81 12.96
CA ALA A 82 3.61 9.44 12.57
C ALA A 82 4.17 8.42 13.56
N TYR A 83 5.41 8.64 13.99
CA TYR A 83 6.08 7.77 14.96
C TYR A 83 5.35 7.74 16.29
N ASP A 84 4.94 8.90 16.80
CA ASP A 84 4.19 9.02 18.05
C ASP A 84 2.79 8.40 17.94
N LEU A 85 2.06 8.65 16.87
CA LEU A 85 0.72 8.09 16.65
C LEU A 85 0.75 6.56 16.55
N ILE A 86 1.66 6.01 15.75
CA ILE A 86 1.76 4.55 15.59
C ILE A 86 2.11 3.88 16.91
N ASN A 87 3.08 4.41 17.66
CA ASN A 87 3.45 3.86 18.98
C ASN A 87 2.30 3.95 19.98
N ALA A 88 1.59 5.08 20.05
CA ALA A 88 0.46 5.25 20.95
C ALA A 88 -0.65 4.21 20.69
N GLU A 89 -0.97 3.94 19.42
CA GLU A 89 -1.99 2.96 19.05
C GLU A 89 -1.51 1.50 19.29
N LEU A 90 -0.24 1.19 19.07
CA LEU A 90 0.32 -0.12 19.40
C LEU A 90 0.30 -0.39 20.91
N ASP A 91 0.54 0.65 21.72
CA ASP A 91 0.58 0.55 23.18
C ASP A 91 -0.81 0.58 23.82
N ALA A 92 -1.87 0.88 23.05
CA ALA A 92 -3.24 0.93 23.55
C ALA A 92 -3.76 -0.43 24.03
N ALA A 93 -3.36 -1.54 23.40
CA ALA A 93 -3.64 -2.91 23.82
C ALA A 93 -2.62 -3.91 23.22
N GLU A 94 -2.43 -5.07 23.89
CA GLU A 94 -1.50 -6.11 23.44
C GLU A 94 -1.84 -6.68 22.05
N ASP A 95 -3.11 -6.66 21.67
CA ASP A 95 -3.63 -7.15 20.38
C ASP A 95 -3.95 -6.01 19.38
N SER A 96 -3.47 -4.79 19.63
CA SER A 96 -3.67 -3.67 18.71
C SER A 96 -2.88 -3.85 17.43
N GLU A 97 -3.51 -3.62 16.29
CA GLU A 97 -2.89 -3.56 14.96
C GLU A 97 -3.06 -2.16 14.39
N VAL A 98 -2.03 -1.65 13.72
CA VAL A 98 -2.04 -0.31 13.12
C VAL A 98 -1.86 -0.41 11.62
N TRP A 99 -2.84 0.14 10.90
CA TRP A 99 -2.91 0.16 9.45
C TRP A 99 -2.70 1.59 8.93
N VAL A 100 -1.56 1.84 8.31
CA VAL A 100 -1.18 3.17 7.80
C VAL A 100 -1.52 3.30 6.32
N ASN A 101 -2.49 4.15 6.00
CA ASN A 101 -2.86 4.47 4.63
C ASN A 101 -1.92 5.55 4.05
N VAL A 102 -1.21 5.24 2.98
CA VAL A 102 -0.30 6.19 2.31
C VAL A 102 -0.83 6.70 0.96
N SER A 103 -2.14 6.55 0.71
CA SER A 103 -2.73 6.75 -0.63
C SER A 103 -2.97 8.20 -1.01
N ALA A 104 -3.38 9.04 -0.06
CA ALA A 104 -3.98 10.34 -0.34
C ALA A 104 -3.22 11.53 0.27
N MET A 105 -2.07 11.30 0.85
CA MET A 105 -1.20 12.35 1.37
C MET A 105 -0.31 12.98 0.28
N PRO A 106 0.13 14.23 0.46
CA PRO A 106 1.31 14.72 -0.23
C PRO A 106 2.50 13.78 -0.03
N ARG A 107 3.30 13.60 -1.08
CA ARG A 107 4.41 12.62 -1.06
C ARG A 107 5.35 12.72 0.14
N PRO A 108 5.78 13.93 0.63
CA PRO A 108 6.61 14.01 1.81
C PRO A 108 5.99 13.34 3.04
N VAL A 109 4.70 13.60 3.30
CA VAL A 109 3.97 13.01 4.42
C VAL A 109 3.81 11.50 4.25
N SER A 110 3.44 11.03 3.04
CA SER A 110 3.35 9.59 2.75
C SER A 110 4.66 8.86 3.03
N PHE A 111 5.79 9.43 2.60
CA PHE A 111 7.11 8.85 2.88
C PHE A 111 7.46 8.93 4.37
N ALA A 112 7.12 10.01 5.07
CA ALA A 112 7.35 10.16 6.49
C ALA A 112 6.61 9.08 7.29
N PHE A 113 5.32 8.89 7.04
CA PHE A 113 4.51 7.87 7.70
C PHE A 113 4.98 6.45 7.37
N ALA A 114 5.31 6.17 6.12
CA ALA A 114 5.86 4.89 5.71
C ALA A 114 7.22 4.61 6.39
N THR A 115 8.09 5.63 6.48
CA THR A 115 9.41 5.49 7.11
C THR A 115 9.30 5.35 8.63
N ALA A 116 8.37 6.07 9.27
CA ALA A 116 8.11 5.93 10.70
C ALA A 116 7.61 4.51 11.03
N ALA A 117 6.61 4.00 10.27
CA ALA A 117 6.12 2.63 10.42
C ALA A 117 7.27 1.62 10.29
N HIS A 118 8.12 1.77 9.26
CA HIS A 118 9.29 0.91 9.09
C HIS A 118 10.29 1.01 10.25
N SER A 119 10.57 2.22 10.75
CA SER A 119 11.49 2.43 11.88
C SER A 119 11.00 1.70 13.14
N ILE A 120 9.69 1.80 13.43
CA ILE A 120 9.08 1.10 14.56
C ILE A 120 9.15 -0.42 14.37
N MET A 121 8.88 -0.95 13.16
CA MET A 121 9.01 -2.39 12.85
C MET A 121 10.44 -2.91 13.07
N VAL A 122 11.46 -2.06 12.92
CA VAL A 122 12.87 -2.42 13.17
C VAL A 122 13.21 -2.35 14.65
N GLU A 123 12.72 -1.34 15.35
CA GLU A 123 12.98 -1.13 16.78
C GLU A 123 12.18 -2.08 17.66
N ARG A 124 10.91 -2.32 17.32
CA ARG A 124 9.96 -3.18 18.05
C ARG A 124 9.70 -4.45 17.24
N GLN A 125 10.68 -5.35 17.19
CA GLN A 125 10.61 -6.55 16.36
C GLN A 125 9.45 -7.48 16.72
N GLU A 126 9.04 -7.52 17.97
CA GLU A 126 7.89 -8.26 18.50
C GLU A 126 6.54 -7.73 17.99
N ASP A 127 6.47 -6.45 17.65
CA ASP A 127 5.25 -5.79 17.17
C ASP A 127 5.19 -5.67 15.65
N ARG A 128 6.19 -6.21 14.93
CA ARG A 128 6.33 -6.07 13.48
C ARG A 128 5.09 -6.48 12.72
N ASP A 129 4.50 -7.61 13.08
CA ASP A 129 3.35 -8.20 12.39
C ASP A 129 2.03 -7.47 12.74
N ARG A 130 2.09 -6.47 13.62
CA ARG A 130 0.98 -5.61 14.03
C ARG A 130 0.96 -4.28 13.29
N ILE A 131 1.95 -4.01 12.43
CA ILE A 131 2.09 -2.75 11.70
C ILE A 131 1.95 -3.02 10.22
N HIS A 132 0.97 -2.41 9.59
CA HIS A 132 0.66 -2.58 8.19
C HIS A 132 0.67 -1.23 7.48
N THR A 133 1.22 -1.19 6.29
CA THR A 133 1.16 -0.01 5.42
C THR A 133 0.47 -0.37 4.14
N TYR A 134 -0.53 0.39 3.74
CA TYR A 134 -1.30 0.08 2.56
C TYR A 134 -1.57 1.29 1.67
N TYR A 135 -1.77 0.99 0.41
CA TYR A 135 -2.13 1.93 -0.64
C TYR A 135 -3.49 1.55 -1.22
N THR A 136 -4.37 2.51 -1.32
CA THR A 136 -5.67 2.34 -1.95
C THR A 136 -5.64 2.92 -3.36
N ALA A 137 -5.84 2.08 -4.37
CA ALA A 137 -5.94 2.53 -5.75
C ALA A 137 -7.29 3.20 -6.01
N PRO A 138 -7.34 4.36 -6.69
CA PRO A 138 -8.60 4.96 -7.11
C PRO A 138 -9.25 4.09 -8.17
N GLU A 139 -10.58 4.09 -8.26
CA GLU A 139 -11.30 3.40 -9.36
C GLU A 139 -11.03 4.08 -10.70
N LYS A 140 -10.97 5.40 -10.69
CA LYS A 140 -10.68 6.23 -11.85
C LYS A 140 -9.96 7.50 -11.39
N TYR A 141 -9.06 8.00 -12.22
CA TYR A 141 -8.40 9.27 -11.95
C TYR A 141 -9.24 10.42 -12.51
N LEU A 142 -9.30 11.53 -11.77
CA LEU A 142 -10.04 12.74 -12.18
C LEU A 142 -9.55 13.27 -13.53
N GLU A 143 -8.26 13.17 -13.80
CA GLU A 143 -7.66 13.54 -15.08
C GLU A 143 -8.25 12.75 -16.25
N THR A 144 -8.56 11.47 -16.03
CA THR A 144 -9.21 10.63 -17.06
C THR A 144 -10.64 11.09 -17.32
N ASP A 145 -11.41 11.40 -16.25
CA ASP A 145 -12.76 11.92 -16.38
C ASP A 145 -12.77 13.27 -17.10
N LEU A 146 -11.86 14.16 -16.72
CA LEU A 146 -11.73 15.47 -17.38
C LEU A 146 -11.38 15.32 -18.87
N ALA A 147 -10.48 14.38 -19.21
CA ALA A 147 -10.17 14.13 -20.61
C ALA A 147 -11.35 13.55 -21.41
N GLU A 148 -12.17 12.70 -20.79
CA GLU A 148 -13.40 12.18 -21.40
C GLU A 148 -14.42 13.30 -21.65
N GLU A 149 -14.62 14.19 -20.66
CA GLU A 149 -15.50 15.36 -20.81
C GLU A 149 -15.00 16.35 -21.88
N VAL A 150 -13.69 16.59 -21.93
CA VAL A 150 -13.09 17.44 -22.97
C VAL A 150 -13.26 16.80 -24.35
N ARG A 151 -13.12 15.47 -24.49
CA ARG A 151 -13.40 14.76 -25.75
C ARG A 151 -14.85 14.91 -26.19
N ALA A 152 -15.80 14.72 -25.26
CA ALA A 152 -17.22 14.90 -25.54
C ALA A 152 -17.54 16.35 -25.93
N ALA A 153 -16.97 17.33 -25.24
CA ALA A 153 -17.13 18.74 -25.58
C ALA A 153 -16.54 19.06 -26.97
N LYS A 154 -15.37 18.54 -27.32
CA LYS A 154 -14.75 18.70 -28.64
C LYS A 154 -15.64 18.12 -29.75
N GLU A 155 -16.19 16.91 -29.55
CA GLU A 155 -17.09 16.28 -30.52
C GLU A 155 -18.33 17.14 -30.76
N LEU A 156 -18.97 17.63 -29.70
CA LEU A 156 -20.15 18.52 -29.79
C LEU A 156 -19.82 19.82 -30.54
N LEU A 157 -18.71 20.47 -30.22
CA LEU A 157 -18.24 21.66 -30.94
C LEU A 157 -17.99 21.38 -32.42
N GLY A 158 -17.40 20.22 -32.74
CA GLY A 158 -17.18 19.78 -34.12
C GLY A 158 -18.48 19.51 -34.90
N GLU A 159 -19.53 19.01 -34.22
CA GLU A 159 -20.86 18.83 -34.81
C GLU A 159 -21.52 20.18 -35.07
N LEU A 160 -21.43 21.12 -34.14
CA LEU A 160 -21.93 22.49 -34.31
C LEU A 160 -21.26 23.18 -35.50
N LEU A 161 -19.95 23.10 -35.66
CA LEU A 161 -19.22 23.67 -36.81
C LEU A 161 -19.62 23.06 -38.14
N ARG A 162 -20.05 21.79 -38.18
CA ARG A 162 -20.46 21.10 -39.42
C ARG A 162 -21.93 21.29 -39.78
N GLY A 163 -22.77 21.59 -38.81
CA GLY A 163 -24.22 21.53 -38.94
C GLY A 163 -24.95 22.88 -38.95
N THR A 164 -24.27 24.02 -38.83
CA THR A 164 -24.94 25.27 -38.55
C THR A 164 -25.03 26.24 -39.73
N ASP A 165 -26.24 26.37 -40.26
CA ASP A 165 -26.80 27.63 -40.75
C ASP A 165 -27.52 28.40 -39.60
N ILE A 166 -26.92 28.49 -38.43
CA ILE A 166 -27.51 29.26 -37.29
C ILE A 166 -26.94 30.67 -37.38
N GLU A 167 -27.79 31.61 -37.79
CA GLU A 167 -27.45 33.03 -38.04
C GLU A 167 -26.91 33.81 -36.82
N ASP A 168 -26.81 33.24 -35.65
CA ASP A 168 -26.41 33.91 -34.39
C ASP A 168 -25.31 33.21 -33.58
N VAL A 169 -24.59 32.21 -34.15
CA VAL A 169 -23.49 31.54 -33.45
C VAL A 169 -22.17 32.16 -33.90
N ASP A 170 -21.38 32.58 -32.93
CA ASP A 170 -20.00 33.05 -33.12
C ASP A 170 -19.08 31.87 -33.48
N ASP A 171 -19.05 31.56 -34.79
CA ASP A 171 -18.29 30.46 -35.35
C ASP A 171 -16.80 30.53 -34.99
N GLU A 172 -16.27 31.75 -34.82
CA GLU A 172 -14.86 31.96 -34.47
C GLU A 172 -14.59 31.51 -33.02
N ARG A 173 -15.48 31.82 -32.08
CA ARG A 173 -15.35 31.34 -30.68
C ARG A 173 -15.54 29.82 -30.55
N ILE A 174 -16.43 29.23 -31.35
CA ILE A 174 -16.60 27.76 -31.37
C ILE A 174 -15.34 27.12 -31.89
N ARG A 175 -14.76 27.64 -32.97
CA ARG A 175 -13.51 27.14 -33.56
C ARG A 175 -12.34 27.24 -32.59
N GLU A 176 -12.17 28.39 -31.96
CA GLU A 176 -11.13 28.58 -30.93
C GLU A 176 -11.25 27.57 -29.77
N ARG A 177 -12.47 27.29 -29.32
CA ARG A 177 -12.71 26.31 -28.24
C ARG A 177 -12.45 24.87 -28.70
N TYR A 178 -12.83 24.55 -29.94
CA TYR A 178 -12.52 23.24 -30.53
C TYR A 178 -11.01 23.01 -30.65
N GLU A 179 -10.29 24.01 -31.14
CA GLU A 179 -8.83 23.97 -31.29
C GLU A 179 -8.15 23.85 -29.90
N SER A 180 -8.58 24.65 -28.93
CA SER A 180 -8.06 24.57 -27.54
C SER A 180 -8.32 23.20 -26.90
N ALA A 181 -9.51 22.61 -27.11
CA ALA A 181 -9.80 21.27 -26.61
C ALA A 181 -8.97 20.20 -27.35
N ALA A 182 -8.68 20.38 -28.63
CA ALA A 182 -7.81 19.49 -29.39
C ALA A 182 -6.37 19.53 -28.87
N ASP A 183 -5.82 20.73 -28.66
CA ASP A 183 -4.46 20.91 -28.14
C ASP A 183 -4.29 20.30 -26.76
N ILE A 184 -5.27 20.47 -25.84
CA ILE A 184 -5.24 19.86 -24.51
C ILE A 184 -5.26 18.33 -24.60
N LEU A 185 -6.08 17.77 -25.49
CA LEU A 185 -6.15 16.31 -25.66
C LEU A 185 -4.88 15.74 -26.30
N ASP A 186 -4.30 16.43 -27.28
CA ASP A 186 -3.06 16.03 -27.91
C ASP A 186 -1.91 16.05 -26.88
N GLU A 187 -1.83 17.08 -26.01
CA GLU A 187 -0.86 17.13 -24.91
C GLU A 187 -1.10 16.01 -23.87
N PHE A 188 -2.37 15.72 -23.59
CA PHE A 188 -2.74 14.62 -22.66
C PHE A 188 -2.34 13.24 -23.22
N ASP A 189 -2.59 13.01 -24.51
CA ASP A 189 -2.28 11.74 -25.17
C ASP A 189 -0.75 11.57 -25.39
N GLU A 190 0.01 12.65 -25.66
CA GLU A 190 1.46 12.63 -25.80
C GLU A 190 2.19 12.39 -24.46
N ARG A 191 1.77 13.04 -23.39
CA ARG A 191 2.39 12.88 -22.05
C ARG A 191 2.04 11.56 -21.40
N GLY A 192 0.96 10.93 -21.83
CA GLY A 192 0.36 9.80 -21.16
C GLY A 192 -0.25 10.22 -19.82
N THR A 193 -1.21 9.48 -19.35
CA THR A 193 -1.76 9.62 -18.00
C THR A 193 -1.25 8.51 -17.13
N THR A 194 -1.32 8.73 -15.84
CA THR A 194 -1.22 7.65 -14.86
C THR A 194 -2.16 6.54 -15.32
N ILE A 195 -1.64 5.34 -15.52
CA ILE A 195 -2.46 4.17 -15.81
C ILE A 195 -3.58 4.15 -14.79
N GLY A 196 -4.82 4.14 -15.27
CA GLY A 196 -6.00 4.17 -14.42
C GLY A 196 -5.96 3.07 -13.37
N ALA A 197 -6.75 3.20 -12.36
CA ALA A 197 -6.83 2.26 -11.25
C ALA A 197 -6.81 0.83 -11.72
N LYS A 198 -5.79 0.09 -11.32
CA LYS A 198 -5.66 -1.32 -11.65
C LYS A 198 -6.06 -2.12 -10.42
N ARG A 199 -7.10 -2.92 -10.58
CA ARG A 199 -7.45 -3.93 -9.60
C ARG A 199 -6.29 -4.94 -9.49
N ILE A 200 -5.82 -5.18 -8.27
CA ILE A 200 -4.78 -6.16 -7.99
C ILE A 200 -5.45 -7.36 -7.33
N GLY A 201 -5.62 -8.44 -8.11
CA GLY A 201 -6.46 -9.56 -7.70
C GLY A 201 -7.91 -9.12 -7.56
N ASP A 202 -8.53 -9.39 -6.40
CA ASP A 202 -9.90 -9.00 -6.07
C ASP A 202 -9.99 -7.75 -5.18
N SER A 203 -8.86 -7.18 -4.76
CA SER A 203 -8.77 -6.03 -3.86
C SER A 203 -8.31 -4.75 -4.57
N HIS A 204 -8.74 -3.60 -4.04
CA HIS A 204 -8.20 -2.26 -4.36
C HIS A 204 -7.16 -1.81 -3.32
N ILE A 205 -7.01 -2.57 -2.24
CA ILE A 205 -6.02 -2.34 -1.20
C ILE A 205 -4.77 -3.13 -1.55
N VAL A 206 -3.64 -2.44 -1.58
CA VAL A 206 -2.31 -3.03 -1.79
C VAL A 206 -1.52 -2.81 -0.52
N GLU A 207 -1.31 -3.88 0.22
CA GLU A 207 -0.37 -3.84 1.34
C GLU A 207 1.05 -3.67 0.81
N LEU A 208 1.75 -2.68 1.36
CA LEU A 208 3.12 -2.39 1.01
C LEU A 208 4.03 -2.96 2.09
N PRO A 209 4.84 -3.99 1.81
CA PRO A 209 5.81 -4.49 2.77
C PRO A 209 6.92 -3.45 2.93
N ILE A 210 6.79 -2.58 3.92
CA ILE A 210 7.79 -1.57 4.24
C ILE A 210 8.78 -2.17 5.21
N ALA A 211 9.67 -3.02 4.70
CA ALA A 211 10.80 -3.53 5.46
C ALA A 211 12.04 -3.51 4.58
N SER A 212 13.17 -3.09 5.15
CA SER A 212 14.46 -3.23 4.47
C SER A 212 15.00 -4.63 4.66
N PHE A 213 15.72 -5.13 3.67
CA PHE A 213 16.44 -6.37 3.82
C PHE A 213 17.50 -6.23 4.90
N GLN A 214 17.50 -7.16 5.84
CA GLN A 214 18.54 -7.30 6.85
C GLN A 214 19.65 -8.21 6.31
N ASN A 215 20.82 -8.18 6.96
CA ASN A 215 21.92 -9.05 6.58
C ASN A 215 21.54 -10.53 6.80
N VAL A 216 21.42 -11.28 5.71
CA VAL A 216 21.15 -12.72 5.69
C VAL A 216 22.49 -13.47 5.69
N LYS A 217 22.63 -14.46 6.56
CA LYS A 217 23.83 -15.29 6.64
C LYS A 217 23.76 -16.43 5.62
N PRO A 218 24.89 -17.00 5.17
CA PRO A 218 24.87 -18.03 4.13
C PRO A 218 23.95 -19.22 4.39
N PHE A 219 23.82 -19.67 5.64
CA PHE A 219 22.91 -20.78 5.94
C PHE A 219 21.45 -20.36 6.04
N GLU A 220 21.17 -19.12 6.45
CA GLU A 220 19.84 -18.52 6.40
C GLU A 220 19.37 -18.34 4.95
N GLU A 221 20.27 -17.98 4.05
CA GLU A 221 20.04 -17.87 2.61
C GLU A 221 19.57 -19.20 2.00
N VAL A 222 20.25 -20.30 2.34
CA VAL A 222 19.84 -21.65 1.90
C VAL A 222 18.42 -21.97 2.38
N ILE A 223 18.07 -21.65 3.63
CA ILE A 223 16.72 -21.87 4.16
C ILE A 223 15.69 -21.05 3.39
N LEU A 224 15.98 -19.78 3.06
CA LEU A 224 15.06 -18.92 2.33
C LEU A 224 14.82 -19.41 0.90
N PHE A 225 15.86 -19.86 0.20
CA PHE A 225 15.71 -20.42 -1.15
C PHE A 225 14.93 -21.73 -1.11
N GLU A 226 15.19 -22.60 -0.13
CA GLU A 226 14.44 -23.84 0.04
C GLU A 226 12.94 -23.60 0.25
N LEU A 227 12.59 -22.65 1.13
CA LEU A 227 11.21 -22.21 1.31
C LEU A 227 10.62 -21.53 0.07
N GLY A 228 11.44 -20.87 -0.74
CA GLY A 228 11.06 -20.30 -2.01
C GLY A 228 10.71 -21.35 -3.06
N GLU A 229 11.45 -22.45 -3.09
CA GLU A 229 11.26 -23.56 -4.02
C GLU A 229 10.05 -24.44 -3.66
N TYR A 230 9.95 -24.85 -2.39
CA TYR A 230 8.92 -25.79 -1.94
C TYR A 230 7.64 -25.10 -1.43
N GLY A 231 7.68 -23.79 -1.15
CA GLY A 231 6.55 -22.98 -0.69
C GLY A 231 6.36 -23.04 0.83
N GLU A 232 6.00 -24.18 1.39
CA GLU A 232 5.78 -24.36 2.82
C GLU A 232 6.14 -25.77 3.30
N PHE A 233 6.42 -25.88 4.61
CA PHE A 233 6.69 -27.14 5.30
C PHE A 233 5.80 -27.24 6.54
N ASP A 234 5.22 -28.43 6.79
CA ASP A 234 4.33 -28.66 7.94
C ASP A 234 5.08 -28.69 9.28
N SER A 235 6.42 -28.78 9.25
CA SER A 235 7.26 -28.68 10.43
C SER A 235 8.69 -28.28 10.09
N VAL A 236 9.40 -27.66 11.06
CA VAL A 236 10.83 -27.36 10.94
C VAL A 236 11.68 -28.64 10.81
N SER A 237 11.18 -29.80 11.30
CA SER A 237 11.88 -31.08 11.13
C SER A 237 11.84 -31.54 9.68
N GLU A 238 10.71 -31.41 9.01
CA GLU A 238 10.55 -31.73 7.59
C GLU A 238 11.43 -30.83 6.73
N LEU A 239 11.45 -29.52 7.00
CA LEU A 239 12.37 -28.58 6.35
C LEU A 239 13.84 -29.01 6.56
N ALA A 240 14.21 -29.42 7.78
CA ALA A 240 15.57 -29.87 8.07
C ALA A 240 15.95 -31.18 7.36
N GLU A 241 15.01 -32.12 7.20
CA GLU A 241 15.22 -33.35 6.43
C GLU A 241 15.42 -33.06 4.94
N THR A 242 14.60 -32.16 4.37
CA THR A 242 14.71 -31.73 2.97
C THR A 242 16.05 -31.03 2.73
N LEU A 243 16.41 -30.05 3.57
CA LEU A 243 17.69 -29.36 3.50
C LEU A 243 18.89 -30.30 3.58
N ALA A 244 18.87 -31.29 4.51
CA ALA A 244 19.96 -32.27 4.61
C ALA A 244 20.10 -33.09 3.33
N ARG A 245 18.99 -33.53 2.74
CA ARG A 245 18.96 -34.25 1.47
C ARG A 245 19.54 -33.42 0.31
N ASP A 246 19.05 -32.17 0.16
CA ASP A 246 19.38 -31.33 -1.00
C ASP A 246 20.80 -30.75 -0.91
N MET A 247 21.32 -30.55 0.32
CA MET A 247 22.74 -30.23 0.58
C MET A 247 23.66 -31.46 0.58
N ASN A 248 23.14 -32.66 0.42
CA ASN A 248 23.88 -33.93 0.54
C ASN A 248 24.62 -34.05 1.89
N GLU A 249 23.97 -33.59 2.98
CA GLU A 249 24.46 -33.71 4.35
C GLU A 249 23.70 -34.79 5.13
N GLU A 250 24.28 -35.30 6.21
CA GLU A 250 23.64 -36.29 7.07
C GLU A 250 22.64 -35.60 8.00
N TYR A 251 21.37 -36.05 8.02
CA TYR A 251 20.37 -35.57 8.97
C TYR A 251 20.68 -36.05 10.38
N THR A 252 21.17 -35.16 11.21
CA THR A 252 21.51 -35.39 12.61
C THR A 252 20.76 -34.44 13.54
N ASP A 253 20.69 -34.77 14.83
CA ASP A 253 20.11 -33.87 15.85
C ASP A 253 20.81 -32.49 15.88
N SER A 254 22.11 -32.46 15.60
CA SER A 254 22.91 -31.25 15.50
C SER A 254 22.47 -30.39 14.29
N PHE A 255 22.30 -31.04 13.13
CA PHE A 255 21.84 -30.34 11.92
C PHE A 255 20.44 -29.80 12.10
N ARG A 256 19.51 -30.61 12.63
CA ARG A 256 18.16 -30.18 12.97
C ARG A 256 18.17 -28.98 13.92
N SER A 257 18.98 -29.01 14.97
CA SER A 257 19.09 -27.89 15.92
C SER A 257 19.62 -26.61 15.26
N LYS A 258 20.55 -26.74 14.31
CA LYS A 258 21.07 -25.64 13.49
C LYS A 258 19.98 -25.02 12.64
N VAL A 259 19.12 -25.83 12.01
CA VAL A 259 17.99 -25.35 11.21
C VAL A 259 16.99 -24.62 12.11
N ILE A 260 16.55 -25.21 13.22
CA ILE A 260 15.64 -24.56 14.19
C ILE A 260 16.18 -23.19 14.59
N TYR A 261 17.44 -23.11 15.02
CA TYR A 261 18.04 -21.85 15.43
C TYR A 261 18.00 -20.76 14.35
N ASN A 262 18.23 -21.13 13.08
CA ASN A 262 18.19 -20.15 11.99
C ASN A 262 16.76 -19.82 11.55
N VAL A 263 15.81 -20.76 11.63
CA VAL A 263 14.39 -20.50 11.42
C VAL A 263 13.86 -19.51 12.45
N ASP A 264 14.17 -19.68 13.74
CA ASP A 264 13.79 -18.74 14.79
C ASP A 264 14.35 -17.33 14.53
N ARG A 265 15.60 -17.24 14.03
CA ARG A 265 16.21 -15.95 13.66
C ARG A 265 15.59 -15.29 12.43
N LEU A 266 15.08 -16.09 11.51
CA LEU A 266 14.39 -15.63 10.30
C LEU A 266 12.91 -15.34 10.56
N GLY A 267 12.36 -15.86 11.65
CA GLY A 267 10.96 -15.75 12.04
C GLY A 267 10.54 -14.38 12.56
N PRO A 268 9.28 -14.26 13.06
CA PRO A 268 8.67 -13.00 13.51
C PRO A 268 9.45 -12.26 14.59
N GLY A 269 9.96 -13.00 15.60
CA GLY A 269 10.82 -12.45 16.67
C GLY A 269 12.26 -12.12 16.26
N GLY A 270 12.59 -12.29 14.97
CA GLY A 270 13.91 -12.05 14.40
C GLY A 270 13.87 -11.12 13.20
N LYS A 271 14.25 -11.64 12.03
CA LYS A 271 14.33 -10.84 10.79
C LYS A 271 13.00 -10.68 10.05
N GLY A 272 11.96 -11.47 10.38
CA GLY A 272 10.64 -11.42 9.78
C GLY A 272 10.56 -11.93 8.34
N TYR A 273 11.51 -12.75 7.89
CA TYR A 273 11.47 -13.35 6.55
C TYR A 273 10.60 -14.61 6.48
N ILE A 274 10.28 -15.21 7.63
CA ILE A 274 9.52 -16.45 7.77
C ILE A 274 8.32 -16.20 8.67
N GLU A 275 7.18 -16.74 8.28
CA GLU A 275 5.97 -16.88 9.09
C GLU A 275 5.86 -18.30 9.63
N GLN A 276 5.36 -18.41 10.85
CA GLN A 276 5.11 -19.69 11.50
C GLN A 276 3.68 -19.73 12.01
N GLU A 277 2.91 -20.73 11.61
CA GLU A 277 1.53 -20.96 12.03
C GLU A 277 1.41 -22.30 12.78
N GLU A 278 0.70 -22.30 13.91
CA GLU A 278 0.45 -23.54 14.64
C GLU A 278 -0.28 -24.58 13.79
N HIS A 279 0.32 -25.75 13.63
CA HIS A 279 -0.25 -26.88 12.92
C HIS A 279 -0.17 -28.15 13.79
N GLY A 280 -1.21 -28.40 14.56
CA GLY A 280 -1.26 -29.53 15.49
C GLY A 280 -0.26 -29.42 16.65
N LYS A 281 0.86 -30.17 16.58
CA LYS A 281 1.95 -30.16 17.57
C LYS A 281 3.23 -29.52 17.01
N SER A 282 3.18 -29.01 15.79
CA SER A 282 4.29 -28.39 15.08
C SER A 282 3.91 -26.99 14.58
N TYR A 283 4.87 -26.32 13.97
CA TYR A 283 4.65 -25.06 13.31
C TYR A 283 4.87 -25.23 11.82
N ARG A 284 3.84 -24.94 11.03
CA ARG A 284 3.96 -24.78 9.59
C ARG A 284 4.81 -23.54 9.31
N THR A 285 5.79 -23.68 8.43
CA THR A 285 6.80 -22.66 8.15
C THR A 285 6.74 -22.29 6.68
N ARG A 286 6.63 -21.00 6.38
CA ARG A 286 6.61 -20.45 5.01
C ARG A 286 7.32 -19.10 4.96
N LEU A 287 7.60 -18.61 3.75
CA LEU A 287 8.10 -17.26 3.56
C LEU A 287 7.03 -16.22 3.88
N SER A 288 7.40 -15.22 4.65
CA SER A 288 6.63 -13.98 4.77
C SER A 288 6.66 -13.18 3.45
N ARG A 289 5.87 -12.12 3.36
CA ARG A 289 5.89 -11.24 2.19
C ARG A 289 7.28 -10.66 1.91
N ILE A 290 8.01 -10.24 2.95
CA ILE A 290 9.36 -9.71 2.79
C ILE A 290 10.37 -10.82 2.44
N GLY A 291 10.19 -12.03 2.96
CA GLY A 291 10.97 -13.20 2.57
C GLY A 291 10.81 -13.55 1.09
N GLN A 292 9.58 -13.54 0.58
CA GLN A 292 9.31 -13.72 -0.85
C GLN A 292 10.01 -12.68 -1.73
N LEU A 293 9.98 -11.41 -1.31
CA LEU A 293 10.66 -10.32 -2.02
C LEU A 293 12.18 -10.51 -1.98
N TRP A 294 12.71 -10.95 -0.83
CA TRP A 294 14.13 -11.21 -0.70
C TRP A 294 14.59 -12.33 -1.65
N VAL A 295 13.88 -13.45 -1.66
CA VAL A 295 14.20 -14.59 -2.56
C VAL A 295 14.15 -14.13 -4.03
N ARG A 296 13.11 -13.41 -4.44
CA ARG A 296 12.99 -12.89 -5.81
C ARG A 296 14.12 -11.93 -6.20
N ALA A 297 14.57 -11.11 -5.25
CA ALA A 297 15.64 -10.14 -5.50
C ALA A 297 17.03 -10.76 -5.57
N HIS A 298 17.21 -11.99 -5.03
CA HIS A 298 18.49 -12.68 -4.97
C HIS A 298 18.51 -13.99 -5.78
N ALA A 299 17.37 -14.40 -6.36
CA ALA A 299 17.36 -15.43 -7.38
C ALA A 299 18.20 -14.93 -8.56
N GLU A 300 19.22 -15.70 -8.98
CA GLU A 300 19.93 -15.43 -10.22
C GLU A 300 18.89 -15.51 -11.35
N ASP A 301 18.85 -14.49 -12.22
CA ASP A 301 18.06 -14.55 -13.45
C ASP A 301 18.52 -15.77 -14.25
N GLU A 302 17.73 -16.83 -14.30
CA GLU A 302 17.91 -17.84 -15.33
C GLU A 302 17.86 -17.10 -16.67
N PRO A 303 18.87 -17.22 -17.54
CA PRO A 303 18.83 -16.58 -18.84
C PRO A 303 17.54 -17.01 -19.53
N LEU A 304 16.67 -16.05 -19.86
CA LEU A 304 15.48 -16.27 -20.65
C LEU A 304 15.91 -17.11 -21.86
N ASP A 305 15.39 -18.33 -21.95
CA ASP A 305 15.64 -19.23 -23.07
C ASP A 305 15.11 -18.53 -24.34
N GLU A 306 16.01 -17.92 -25.12
CA GLU A 306 15.71 -17.22 -26.37
C GLU A 306 15.26 -18.19 -27.48
N SER A 307 14.70 -19.35 -27.13
CA SER A 307 14.19 -20.34 -28.08
C SER A 307 12.69 -20.61 -27.90
N ALA A 308 11.83 -19.66 -28.30
CA ALA A 308 10.44 -19.92 -28.66
C ALA A 308 9.95 -18.92 -29.71
#